data_9b40739f7a14533761afeed543313d44
#
_entry.id   9b40739f7a14533761afeed543313d44
#
_cell.length_a   1.000
_cell.length_b   1.000
_cell.length_c   1.000
_cell.angle_alpha   90.00
_cell.angle_beta   90.00
_cell.angle_gamma   90.00
#
_symmetry.space_group_name_H-M   'P 1'
#
loop_
_entity.id
_entity.type
_entity.pdbx_description
1 polymer ?
#
loop_
_entity_poly.entity_id
_entity_poly.type
_entity_poly.pdbx_seq_one_letter_code
_entity_poly.pdbx_strand_id
1 'polypeptide(L)'
;NLSVGGSLGNSHSLGEGRRFGYLLTAGYGIDTTRETGINRYRPTFDTDGSLVEYNRLRTELGQRSVDVNVLGTASVDLTADSSISLLALFNRSTEDNVEFQQGTLAEISTASITTRWQLQYLARTLFFTQLRGDHRNLGNTELRLRWTAFAGLGRRDEPDRRSVAYGQDNNRWLQRAGSGERFFSDLEQRDFGFDTNLQVPLWSTSAGEAQVTLGGTFRHSERTLLNRRFR
;
A
#
# COMPACT_ATOMS: atom_id res chain seq x y z
N ASN A 1 2.96 2.14 22.04
CA ASN A 1 2.03 1.95 20.94
C ASN A 1 0.67 2.49 21.31
N LEU A 2 0.07 3.29 20.47
CA LEU A 2 -1.24 3.90 20.68
C LEU A 2 -2.06 3.74 19.41
N SER A 3 -3.30 3.28 19.56
CA SER A 3 -4.26 3.30 18.46
C SER A 3 -5.62 3.79 18.96
N VAL A 4 -6.27 4.58 18.16
CA VAL A 4 -7.62 5.08 18.38
C VAL A 4 -8.39 4.99 17.09
N GLY A 5 -9.64 4.58 17.19
CA GLY A 5 -10.53 4.50 16.03
C GLY A 5 -11.98 4.64 16.45
N GLY A 6 -12.79 5.02 15.51
CA GLY A 6 -14.22 5.18 15.68
C GLY A 6 -14.97 4.96 14.39
N SER A 7 -16.22 4.60 14.52
CA SER A 7 -17.14 4.45 13.40
C SER A 7 -18.48 5.09 13.71
N LEU A 8 -19.07 5.69 12.68
CA LEU A 8 -20.40 6.25 12.72
C LEU A 8 -21.15 5.78 11.48
N GLY A 9 -22.33 5.26 11.66
CA GLY A 9 -23.17 4.82 10.54
C GLY A 9 -24.63 4.82 10.92
N ASN A 10 -25.46 5.03 9.91
CA ASN A 10 -26.92 4.96 10.07
C ASN A 10 -27.56 4.65 8.73
N SER A 11 -28.85 4.28 8.80
CA SER A 11 -29.71 4.15 7.62
C SER A 11 -31.06 4.82 7.88
N HIS A 12 -31.54 5.53 6.87
CA HIS A 12 -32.79 6.29 6.93
C HIS A 12 -33.73 5.84 5.81
N SER A 13 -34.98 5.59 6.14
CA SER A 13 -36.03 5.41 5.14
C SER A 13 -36.43 6.77 4.59
N LEU A 14 -36.43 6.89 3.26
CA LEU A 14 -36.84 8.11 2.55
C LEU A 14 -38.29 8.04 2.03
N GLY A 15 -39.04 7.00 2.42
CA GLY A 15 -40.39 6.73 1.92
C GLY A 15 -40.40 6.01 0.57
N GLU A 16 -41.55 5.46 0.18
CA GLU A 16 -41.76 4.77 -1.11
C GLU A 16 -40.71 3.65 -1.41
N GLY A 17 -40.24 2.94 -0.40
CA GLY A 17 -39.22 1.88 -0.55
C GLY A 17 -37.81 2.38 -0.76
N ARG A 18 -37.57 3.68 -0.70
CA ARG A 18 -36.24 4.29 -0.79
C ARG A 18 -35.56 4.29 0.55
N ARG A 19 -34.25 4.02 0.57
CA ARG A 19 -33.40 4.01 1.75
C ARG A 19 -32.07 4.68 1.43
N PHE A 20 -31.59 5.45 2.38
CA PHE A 20 -30.21 5.98 2.38
C PHE A 20 -29.44 5.40 3.55
N GLY A 21 -28.26 4.88 3.31
CA GLY A 21 -27.35 4.38 4.33
C GLY A 21 -25.95 4.97 4.19
N TYR A 22 -25.28 5.15 5.31
CA TYR A 22 -23.89 5.59 5.32
C TYR A 22 -23.13 4.95 6.47
N LEU A 23 -21.81 4.80 6.26
CA LEU A 23 -20.84 4.41 7.28
C LEU A 23 -19.57 5.25 7.07
N LEU A 24 -19.08 5.84 8.15
CA LEU A 24 -17.78 6.49 8.22
C LEU A 24 -16.96 5.83 9.32
N THR A 25 -15.75 5.42 9.00
CA THR A 25 -14.79 4.86 9.95
C THR A 25 -13.50 5.63 9.83
N ALA A 26 -12.91 5.99 10.96
CA ALA A 26 -11.59 6.62 11.00
C ALA A 26 -10.73 5.93 12.06
N GLY A 27 -9.46 5.79 11.76
CA GLY A 27 -8.46 5.21 12.64
C GLY A 27 -7.15 5.98 12.57
N TYR A 28 -6.48 6.07 13.70
CA TYR A 28 -5.16 6.63 13.87
C TYR A 28 -4.33 5.70 14.74
N GLY A 29 -3.12 5.38 14.31
CA GLY A 29 -2.18 4.53 15.05
C GLY A 29 -0.78 5.11 15.08
N ILE A 30 -0.10 4.94 16.21
CA ILE A 30 1.34 5.14 16.35
C ILE A 30 1.92 3.86 16.94
N ASP A 31 2.90 3.32 16.24
CA ASP A 31 3.69 2.20 16.72
C ASP A 31 5.17 2.56 16.77
N THR A 32 5.85 2.15 17.85
CA THR A 32 7.28 2.34 17.98
C THR A 32 7.91 1.00 18.37
N THR A 33 8.79 0.53 17.50
CA THR A 33 9.49 -0.74 17.67
C THR A 33 11.00 -0.49 17.75
N ARG A 34 11.66 -1.19 18.66
CA ARG A 34 13.11 -1.27 18.71
C ARG A 34 13.51 -2.74 18.72
N GLU A 35 14.31 -3.10 17.76
CA GLU A 35 14.89 -4.43 17.64
C GLU A 35 16.40 -4.32 17.82
N THR A 36 16.97 -5.18 18.67
CA THR A 36 18.39 -5.19 18.96
C THR A 36 18.95 -6.60 18.81
N GLY A 37 20.24 -6.70 18.47
CA GLY A 37 20.91 -7.99 18.39
C GLY A 37 20.55 -8.80 17.15
N ILE A 38 20.00 -8.18 16.11
CA ILE A 38 19.73 -8.84 14.83
C ILE A 38 21.08 -9.17 14.18
N ASN A 39 21.34 -10.45 13.98
CA ASN A 39 22.53 -10.88 13.27
C ASN A 39 22.17 -11.13 11.80
N ARG A 40 22.81 -10.39 10.90
CA ARG A 40 22.66 -10.56 9.45
C ARG A 40 23.91 -11.21 8.89
N TYR A 41 23.76 -12.37 8.30
CA TYR A 41 24.82 -13.12 7.66
C TYR A 41 24.58 -13.18 6.16
N ARG A 42 25.61 -12.96 5.37
CA ARG A 42 25.61 -13.23 3.94
C ARG A 42 26.69 -14.26 3.66
N PRO A 43 26.35 -15.50 3.31
CA PRO A 43 27.32 -16.50 2.91
C PRO A 43 27.82 -16.28 1.48
N THR A 44 29.01 -16.77 1.19
CA THR A 44 29.55 -16.96 -0.17
C THR A 44 30.24 -18.31 -0.25
N PHE A 45 30.58 -18.75 -1.46
CA PHE A 45 31.40 -19.94 -1.65
C PHE A 45 32.88 -19.53 -1.73
N ASP A 46 33.71 -20.27 -1.05
CA ASP A 46 35.17 -20.19 -1.18
C ASP A 46 35.63 -20.96 -2.44
N THR A 47 36.91 -20.84 -2.77
CA THR A 47 37.50 -21.49 -3.94
C THR A 47 37.42 -23.02 -3.93
N ASP A 48 37.28 -23.64 -2.74
CA ASP A 48 37.10 -25.07 -2.52
C ASP A 48 35.60 -25.50 -2.55
N GLY A 49 34.67 -24.55 -2.76
CA GLY A 49 33.22 -24.77 -2.77
C GLY A 49 32.58 -24.84 -1.39
N SER A 50 33.35 -24.57 -0.31
CA SER A 50 32.77 -24.46 1.02
C SER A 50 32.03 -23.15 1.22
N LEU A 51 30.95 -23.16 2.04
CA LEU A 51 30.23 -21.95 2.44
C LEU A 51 31.05 -21.24 3.52
N VAL A 52 31.42 -20.00 3.20
CA VAL A 52 32.11 -19.11 4.14
C VAL A 52 31.25 -17.87 4.41
N GLU A 53 31.46 -17.28 5.55
CA GLU A 53 30.78 -16.06 5.95
C GLU A 53 31.38 -14.85 5.22
N TYR A 54 30.61 -14.24 4.32
CA TYR A 54 31.04 -13.08 3.55
C TYR A 54 30.80 -11.76 4.31
N ASN A 55 29.63 -11.62 4.93
CA ASN A 55 29.29 -10.48 5.77
C ASN A 55 28.70 -10.94 7.09
N ARG A 56 29.12 -10.31 8.17
CA ARG A 56 28.57 -10.50 9.51
C ARG A 56 28.29 -9.15 10.14
N LEU A 57 27.01 -8.83 10.25
CA LEU A 57 26.55 -7.55 10.78
C LEU A 57 25.64 -7.77 11.98
N ARG A 58 25.94 -7.09 13.07
CA ARG A 58 25.00 -6.87 14.16
C ARG A 58 24.21 -5.62 13.86
N THR A 59 22.90 -5.74 13.82
CA THR A 59 21.98 -4.66 13.45
C THR A 59 21.12 -4.30 14.65
N GLU A 60 20.93 -3.00 14.85
CA GLU A 60 19.91 -2.43 15.72
C GLU A 60 18.97 -1.58 14.86
N LEU A 61 17.68 -1.77 15.01
CA LEU A 61 16.65 -1.08 14.26
C LEU A 61 15.72 -0.35 15.23
N GLY A 62 15.57 0.95 15.05
CA GLY A 62 14.49 1.76 15.63
C GLY A 62 13.52 2.15 14.55
N GLN A 63 12.25 1.87 14.74
CA GLN A 63 11.20 2.21 13.79
C GLN A 63 10.05 2.90 14.52
N ARG A 64 9.57 3.99 13.94
CA ARG A 64 8.31 4.62 14.34
C ARG A 64 7.40 4.70 13.13
N SER A 65 6.21 4.11 13.25
CA SER A 65 5.17 4.20 12.22
C SER A 65 3.97 5.00 12.72
N VAL A 66 3.38 5.73 11.78
CA VAL A 66 2.12 6.46 12.01
C VAL A 66 1.18 6.13 10.87
N ASP A 67 0.00 5.63 11.22
CA ASP A 67 -1.04 5.21 10.29
C ASP A 67 -2.31 6.03 10.49
N VAL A 68 -2.85 6.53 9.39
CA VAL A 68 -4.15 7.22 9.33
C VAL A 68 -5.01 6.51 8.30
N ASN A 69 -6.19 6.08 8.71
CA ASN A 69 -7.14 5.36 7.86
C ASN A 69 -8.50 6.05 7.96
N VAL A 70 -9.11 6.31 6.83
CA VAL A 70 -10.50 6.80 6.76
C VAL A 70 -11.21 6.01 5.67
N LEU A 71 -12.35 5.43 6.02
CA LEU A 71 -13.25 4.74 5.10
C LEU A 71 -14.63 5.36 5.20
N GLY A 72 -15.16 5.80 4.08
CA GLY A 72 -16.54 6.26 3.94
C GLY A 72 -17.28 5.40 2.94
N THR A 73 -18.50 5.00 3.30
CA THR A 73 -19.44 4.40 2.35
C THR A 73 -20.79 5.10 2.45
N ALA A 74 -21.45 5.25 1.32
CA ALA A 74 -22.81 5.73 1.26
C ALA A 74 -23.56 4.91 0.20
N SER A 75 -24.82 4.61 0.47
CA SER A 75 -25.69 3.91 -0.48
C SER A 75 -27.08 4.51 -0.50
N VAL A 76 -27.69 4.56 -1.66
CA VAL A 76 -29.06 4.98 -1.81
C VAL A 76 -29.82 3.99 -2.69
N ASP A 77 -30.94 3.51 -2.17
CA ASP A 77 -31.94 2.79 -2.96
C ASP A 77 -32.84 3.85 -3.61
N LEU A 78 -32.72 4.01 -4.93
CA LEU A 78 -33.49 4.97 -5.72
C LEU A 78 -34.94 4.47 -5.93
N THR A 79 -35.04 3.15 -6.12
CA THR A 79 -36.28 2.39 -6.21
C THR A 79 -36.05 1.02 -5.58
N ALA A 80 -37.10 0.18 -5.53
CA ALA A 80 -36.94 -1.22 -5.06
C ALA A 80 -35.98 -2.03 -5.94
N ASP A 81 -35.74 -1.62 -7.18
CA ASP A 81 -34.91 -2.33 -8.16
C ASP A 81 -33.64 -1.58 -8.56
N SER A 82 -33.38 -0.43 -7.96
CA SER A 82 -32.24 0.42 -8.36
C SER A 82 -31.52 1.00 -7.17
N SER A 83 -30.22 0.72 -7.06
CA SER A 83 -29.38 1.26 -6.01
C SER A 83 -28.06 1.80 -6.56
N ILE A 84 -27.54 2.83 -5.89
CA ILE A 84 -26.21 3.38 -6.13
C ILE A 84 -25.44 3.37 -4.80
N SER A 85 -24.18 3.00 -4.85
CA SER A 85 -23.29 3.02 -3.69
C SER A 85 -21.96 3.67 -4.03
N LEU A 86 -21.46 4.47 -3.09
CA LEU A 86 -20.16 5.12 -3.11
C LEU A 86 -19.31 4.55 -2.01
N LEU A 87 -18.06 4.25 -2.31
CA LEU A 87 -17.00 3.95 -1.35
C LEU A 87 -15.86 4.94 -1.56
N ALA A 88 -15.32 5.50 -0.49
CA ALA A 88 -14.10 6.29 -0.50
C ALA A 88 -13.18 5.82 0.62
N LEU A 89 -11.92 5.56 0.28
CA LEU A 89 -10.87 5.13 1.18
C LEU A 89 -9.71 6.10 1.11
N PHE A 90 -9.24 6.55 2.26
CA PHE A 90 -7.97 7.23 2.43
C PHE A 90 -7.12 6.47 3.43
N ASN A 91 -5.89 6.16 3.04
CA ASN A 91 -4.89 5.57 3.91
C ASN A 91 -3.59 6.35 3.77
N ARG A 92 -2.99 6.70 4.89
CA ARG A 92 -1.63 7.24 4.94
C ARG A 92 -0.83 6.51 6.01
N SER A 93 0.26 5.88 5.58
CA SER A 93 1.25 5.24 6.45
C SER A 93 2.59 5.95 6.31
N THR A 94 3.21 6.28 7.43
CA THR A 94 4.55 6.85 7.47
C THR A 94 5.44 5.99 8.35
N GLU A 95 6.68 5.80 7.93
CA GLU A 95 7.70 5.05 8.67
C GLU A 95 8.94 5.91 8.78
N ASP A 96 9.44 6.08 10.00
CA ASP A 96 10.72 6.71 10.32
C ASP A 96 11.64 5.63 10.90
N ASN A 97 12.68 5.28 10.15
CA ASN A 97 13.57 4.18 10.43
C ASN A 97 14.98 4.68 10.68
N VAL A 98 15.58 4.22 11.78
CA VAL A 98 16.99 4.41 12.10
C VAL A 98 17.61 3.03 12.24
N GLU A 99 18.53 2.69 11.35
CA GLU A 99 19.26 1.42 11.38
C GLU A 99 20.74 1.68 11.68
N PHE A 100 21.23 1.00 12.69
CA PHE A 100 22.63 0.93 13.05
C PHE A 100 23.16 -0.47 12.77
N GLN A 101 24.25 -0.56 12.03
CA GLN A 101 24.89 -1.82 11.70
C GLN A 101 26.39 -1.76 12.07
N GLN A 102 26.90 -2.83 12.67
CA GLN A 102 28.30 -2.96 12.97
C GLN A 102 28.78 -4.39 12.67
N GLY A 103 29.93 -4.51 12.02
CA GLY A 103 30.51 -5.81 11.72
C GLY A 103 31.44 -5.79 10.53
N THR A 104 31.65 -6.96 9.92
CA THR A 104 32.50 -7.11 8.74
C THR A 104 31.64 -7.03 7.47
N LEU A 105 32.06 -6.19 6.53
CA LEU A 105 31.52 -6.07 5.18
C LEU A 105 32.65 -6.37 4.19
N ALA A 106 32.67 -7.56 3.65
CA ALA A 106 33.73 -8.00 2.74
C ALA A 106 33.86 -7.14 1.48
N GLU A 107 32.75 -6.53 1.06
CA GLU A 107 32.74 -5.55 -0.04
C GLU A 107 33.58 -4.29 0.25
N ILE A 108 33.80 -4.00 1.53
CA ILE A 108 34.56 -2.83 1.97
C ILE A 108 35.95 -3.27 2.50
N SER A 109 36.00 -4.28 3.37
CA SER A 109 37.20 -4.87 3.90
C SER A 109 36.87 -6.13 4.69
N THR A 110 37.59 -7.20 4.46
CA THR A 110 37.46 -8.45 5.23
C THR A 110 38.18 -8.37 6.60
N ALA A 111 39.05 -7.39 6.78
CA ALA A 111 39.90 -7.26 7.97
C ALA A 111 39.49 -6.14 8.93
N SER A 112 38.54 -5.27 8.53
CA SER A 112 38.16 -4.12 9.34
C SER A 112 36.69 -4.13 9.71
N ILE A 113 36.40 -3.65 10.93
CA ILE A 113 35.03 -3.44 11.40
C ILE A 113 34.46 -2.20 10.68
N THR A 114 33.30 -2.38 10.10
CA THR A 114 32.52 -1.29 9.51
C THR A 114 31.33 -0.94 10.40
N THR A 115 31.13 0.34 10.61
CA THR A 115 29.93 0.88 11.27
C THR A 115 29.13 1.65 10.25
N ARG A 116 27.85 1.33 10.11
CA ARG A 116 26.94 1.97 9.17
C ARG A 116 25.70 2.48 9.90
N TRP A 117 25.32 3.71 9.57
CA TRP A 117 24.07 4.33 9.98
C TRP A 117 23.22 4.56 8.74
N GLN A 118 21.95 4.20 8.83
CA GLN A 118 20.97 4.51 7.81
C GLN A 118 19.75 5.16 8.45
N LEU A 119 19.35 6.31 7.91
CA LEU A 119 18.14 7.02 8.29
C LEU A 119 17.23 7.01 7.08
N GLN A 120 15.98 6.66 7.28
CA GLN A 120 14.99 6.59 6.21
C GLN A 120 13.64 7.05 6.74
N TYR A 121 13.06 8.02 6.05
CA TYR A 121 11.66 8.35 6.20
C TYR A 121 10.93 7.92 4.94
N LEU A 122 9.80 7.24 5.10
CA LEU A 122 8.99 6.71 4.01
C LEU A 122 7.53 7.05 4.29
N ALA A 123 6.88 7.73 3.35
CA ALA A 123 5.45 7.99 3.38
C ALA A 123 4.75 7.28 2.22
N ARG A 124 3.65 6.60 2.52
CA ARG A 124 2.76 6.00 1.53
C ARG A 124 1.38 6.57 1.72
N THR A 125 0.77 6.99 0.64
CA THR A 125 -0.60 7.53 0.65
C THR A 125 -1.40 6.81 -0.42
N LEU A 126 -2.59 6.37 -0.07
CA LEU A 126 -3.56 5.78 -0.98
C LEU A 126 -4.88 6.53 -0.83
N PHE A 127 -5.39 7.02 -1.92
CA PHE A 127 -6.77 7.44 -2.05
C PHE A 127 -7.45 6.54 -3.08
N PHE A 128 -8.61 6.00 -2.75
CA PHE A 128 -9.39 5.16 -3.66
C PHE A 128 -10.87 5.52 -3.52
N THR A 129 -11.54 5.63 -4.64
CA THR A 129 -12.99 5.82 -4.67
C THR A 129 -13.63 4.91 -5.69
N GLN A 130 -14.83 4.44 -5.38
CA GLN A 130 -15.61 3.54 -6.21
C GLN A 130 -17.08 3.93 -6.16
N LEU A 131 -17.67 4.07 -7.33
CA LEU A 131 -19.11 4.23 -7.52
C LEU A 131 -19.66 2.98 -8.19
N ARG A 132 -20.71 2.41 -7.62
CA ARG A 132 -21.36 1.20 -8.12
C ARG A 132 -22.86 1.43 -8.27
N GLY A 133 -23.42 0.99 -9.39
CA GLY A 133 -24.86 0.89 -9.61
C GLY A 133 -25.30 -0.57 -9.81
N ASP A 134 -26.44 -0.92 -9.24
CA ASP A 134 -27.17 -2.18 -9.47
C ASP A 134 -28.60 -1.81 -9.82
N HIS A 135 -29.00 -2.11 -11.05
CA HIS A 135 -30.31 -1.78 -11.59
C HIS A 135 -30.93 -3.06 -12.12
N ARG A 136 -32.08 -3.42 -11.58
CA ARG A 136 -32.91 -4.54 -11.99
C ARG A 136 -34.15 -3.99 -12.68
N ASN A 137 -34.81 -4.80 -13.49
CA ASN A 137 -36.07 -4.43 -14.16
C ASN A 137 -35.98 -3.09 -14.95
N LEU A 138 -34.88 -2.90 -15.68
CA LEU A 138 -34.60 -1.69 -16.43
C LEU A 138 -35.70 -1.49 -17.49
N GLY A 139 -36.46 -0.38 -17.38
CA GLY A 139 -37.49 -0.05 -18.36
C GLY A 139 -38.67 -1.04 -18.43
N ASN A 140 -39.07 -1.62 -17.28
CA ASN A 140 -40.10 -2.67 -17.18
C ASN A 140 -39.74 -3.98 -17.89
N THR A 141 -38.43 -4.24 -18.05
CA THR A 141 -37.89 -5.49 -18.56
C THR A 141 -37.15 -6.20 -17.45
N GLU A 142 -36.99 -7.51 -17.54
CA GLU A 142 -36.23 -8.29 -16.56
C GLU A 142 -34.69 -8.11 -16.70
N LEU A 143 -34.25 -7.05 -17.38
CA LEU A 143 -32.84 -6.73 -17.57
C LEU A 143 -32.19 -6.30 -16.26
N ARG A 144 -30.99 -6.82 -15.99
CA ARG A 144 -30.19 -6.39 -14.86
C ARG A 144 -28.87 -5.78 -15.33
N LEU A 145 -28.65 -4.51 -14.99
CA LEU A 145 -27.39 -3.80 -15.25
C LEU A 145 -26.63 -3.58 -13.93
N ARG A 146 -25.40 -4.05 -13.88
CA ARG A 146 -24.43 -3.70 -12.85
C ARG A 146 -23.25 -2.98 -13.46
N TRP A 147 -22.86 -1.88 -12.86
CA TRP A 147 -21.69 -1.16 -13.29
C TRP A 147 -20.89 -0.66 -12.08
N THR A 148 -19.58 -0.49 -12.29
CA THR A 148 -18.66 0.01 -11.28
C THR A 148 -17.68 0.94 -11.98
N ALA A 149 -17.54 2.17 -11.46
CA ALA A 149 -16.49 3.10 -11.83
C ALA A 149 -15.57 3.30 -10.64
N PHE A 150 -14.27 3.35 -10.85
CA PHE A 150 -13.32 3.58 -9.77
C PHE A 150 -12.19 4.51 -10.21
N ALA A 151 -11.63 5.22 -9.22
CA ALA A 151 -10.42 6.00 -9.36
C ALA A 151 -9.53 5.79 -8.13
N GLY A 152 -8.22 5.73 -8.35
CA GLY A 152 -7.22 5.55 -7.32
C GLY A 152 -6.01 6.45 -7.54
N LEU A 153 -5.44 6.95 -6.45
CA LEU A 153 -4.18 7.69 -6.41
C LEU A 153 -3.30 7.08 -5.33
N GLY A 154 -2.19 6.48 -5.75
CA GLY A 154 -1.15 5.96 -4.87
C GLY A 154 0.09 6.84 -4.93
N ARG A 155 0.66 7.20 -3.77
CA ARG A 155 1.94 7.90 -3.67
C ARG A 155 2.85 7.19 -2.70
N ARG A 156 4.13 7.12 -3.05
CA ARG A 156 5.21 6.70 -2.17
C ARG A 156 6.32 7.73 -2.26
N ASP A 157 6.59 8.37 -1.14
CA ASP A 157 7.59 9.43 -1.01
C ASP A 157 8.68 9.00 -0.03
N GLU A 158 9.93 9.03 -0.49
CA GLU A 158 11.15 8.80 0.27
C GLU A 158 12.06 10.01 0.06
N PRO A 159 11.85 11.08 0.84
CA PRO A 159 12.41 12.39 0.53
C PRO A 159 13.90 12.50 0.79
N ASP A 160 14.48 11.66 1.63
CA ASP A 160 15.92 11.72 1.93
C ASP A 160 16.36 10.49 2.75
N ARG A 161 16.66 9.39 2.09
CA ARG A 161 17.36 8.30 2.76
C ARG A 161 18.85 8.61 2.81
N ARG A 162 19.41 8.62 4.01
CA ARG A 162 20.83 8.88 4.28
C ARG A 162 21.54 7.64 4.73
N SER A 163 22.72 7.40 4.18
CA SER A 163 23.59 6.31 4.60
C SER A 163 25.00 6.83 4.82
N VAL A 164 25.55 6.57 6.00
CA VAL A 164 26.93 6.93 6.35
C VAL A 164 27.64 5.67 6.85
N ALA A 165 28.81 5.37 6.31
CA ALA A 165 29.61 4.20 6.68
C ALA A 165 31.05 4.58 6.97
N TYR A 166 31.57 4.08 8.09
CA TYR A 166 32.95 4.23 8.52
C TYR A 166 33.58 2.86 8.75
N GLY A 167 34.80 2.68 8.30
CA GLY A 167 35.60 1.51 8.61
C GLY A 167 36.68 1.87 9.58
N GLN A 168 37.04 0.96 10.49
CA GLN A 168 38.17 1.11 11.43
C GLN A 168 39.37 0.39 10.87
N ASP A 169 40.39 1.15 10.53
CA ASP A 169 41.70 0.66 10.14
C ASP A 169 42.77 1.26 11.05
N ASN A 170 43.68 0.43 11.59
CA ASN A 170 44.79 0.86 12.43
C ASN A 170 44.38 1.87 13.53
N ASN A 171 43.28 1.58 14.22
CA ASN A 171 42.65 2.45 15.24
C ASN A 171 42.18 3.83 14.72
N ARG A 172 42.02 4.00 13.40
CA ARG A 172 41.45 5.21 12.79
C ARG A 172 40.16 4.89 12.10
N TRP A 173 39.17 5.75 12.32
CA TRP A 173 37.93 5.71 11.56
C TRP A 173 38.08 6.43 10.22
N LEU A 174 37.88 5.69 9.13
CA LEU A 174 37.99 6.21 7.77
C LEU A 174 36.62 6.11 7.08
N GLN A 175 36.25 7.16 6.36
CA GLN A 175 35.08 7.13 5.51
C GLN A 175 35.23 6.07 4.42
N ARG A 176 34.19 5.28 4.21
CA ARG A 176 34.19 4.18 3.23
C ARG A 176 33.42 4.56 1.98
N ALA A 177 33.70 3.85 0.88
CA ALA A 177 32.94 3.97 -0.34
C ALA A 177 31.44 3.74 -0.10
N GLY A 178 30.58 4.58 -0.68
CA GLY A 178 29.15 4.57 -0.43
C GLY A 178 28.70 5.28 0.84
N SER A 179 29.64 5.83 1.64
CA SER A 179 29.31 6.73 2.75
C SER A 179 28.89 8.10 2.22
N GLY A 180 27.97 8.76 2.93
CA GLY A 180 27.43 10.06 2.54
C GLY A 180 26.37 9.97 1.45
N GLU A 181 25.89 8.77 1.14
CA GLU A 181 24.84 8.57 0.14
C GLU A 181 23.52 9.19 0.59
N ARG A 182 22.92 9.96 -0.30
CA ARG A 182 21.56 10.48 -0.16
C ARG A 182 20.72 9.97 -1.33
N PHE A 183 19.58 9.41 -1.01
CA PHE A 183 18.66 8.85 -1.99
C PHE A 183 17.26 9.45 -1.80
N PHE A 184 16.68 9.86 -2.92
CA PHE A 184 15.36 10.45 -3.02
C PHE A 184 14.53 9.62 -3.99
N SER A 185 13.32 9.29 -3.62
CA SER A 185 12.39 8.55 -4.48
C SER A 185 10.99 9.10 -4.32
N ASP A 186 10.38 9.45 -5.42
CA ASP A 186 8.97 9.81 -5.52
C ASP A 186 8.30 8.90 -6.54
N LEU A 187 7.19 8.28 -6.14
CA LEU A 187 6.36 7.44 -7.00
C LEU A 187 4.93 7.92 -6.89
N GLU A 188 4.33 8.20 -8.02
CA GLU A 188 2.90 8.46 -8.16
C GLU A 188 2.28 7.46 -9.13
N GLN A 189 1.16 6.89 -8.73
CA GLN A 189 0.36 6.00 -9.56
C GLN A 189 -1.08 6.47 -9.56
N ARG A 190 -1.66 6.61 -10.75
CA ARG A 190 -3.06 6.96 -10.97
C ARG A 190 -3.74 5.82 -11.71
N ASP A 191 -4.83 5.37 -11.17
CA ASP A 191 -5.64 4.30 -11.73
C ASP A 191 -7.07 4.79 -11.90
N PHE A 192 -7.71 4.46 -13.01
CA PHE A 192 -9.15 4.61 -13.15
C PHE A 192 -9.70 3.52 -14.06
N GLY A 193 -10.93 3.18 -13.85
CA GLY A 193 -11.55 2.15 -14.65
C GLY A 193 -13.06 2.11 -14.51
N PHE A 194 -13.64 1.32 -15.38
CA PHE A 194 -15.06 1.09 -15.45
C PHE A 194 -15.33 -0.37 -15.83
N ASP A 195 -16.20 -1.01 -15.07
CA ASP A 195 -16.69 -2.37 -15.33
C ASP A 195 -18.19 -2.32 -15.50
N THR A 196 -18.74 -3.07 -16.45
CA THR A 196 -20.19 -3.19 -16.65
C THR A 196 -20.57 -4.62 -16.97
N ASN A 197 -21.74 -5.03 -16.48
CA ASN A 197 -22.35 -6.32 -16.74
C ASN A 197 -23.85 -6.14 -16.97
N LEU A 198 -24.32 -6.57 -18.13
CA LEU A 198 -25.73 -6.61 -18.49
C LEU A 198 -26.17 -8.07 -18.53
N GLN A 199 -27.17 -8.43 -17.72
CA GLN A 199 -27.81 -9.74 -17.74
C GLN A 199 -29.15 -9.60 -18.45
N VAL A 200 -29.35 -10.42 -19.48
CA VAL A 200 -30.55 -10.46 -20.30
C VAL A 200 -31.18 -11.83 -20.10
N PRO A 201 -32.33 -11.94 -19.46
CA PRO A 201 -33.05 -13.20 -19.38
C PRO A 201 -33.60 -13.54 -20.78
N LEU A 202 -33.49 -14.78 -21.20
CA LEU A 202 -34.00 -15.27 -22.48
C LEU A 202 -35.33 -16.02 -22.29
N TRP A 203 -35.41 -16.89 -21.31
CA TRP A 203 -36.63 -17.60 -20.94
C TRP A 203 -36.53 -18.15 -19.51
N SER A 204 -37.67 -18.27 -18.87
CA SER A 204 -37.86 -18.97 -17.60
C SER A 204 -39.01 -19.94 -17.73
N THR A 205 -38.77 -21.22 -17.41
CA THR A 205 -39.75 -22.31 -17.45
C THR A 205 -39.65 -23.13 -16.20
N SER A 206 -40.62 -24.01 -15.93
CA SER A 206 -40.54 -24.97 -14.83
C SER A 206 -39.38 -25.96 -14.94
N ALA A 207 -38.77 -26.09 -16.11
CA ALA A 207 -37.61 -26.94 -16.36
C ALA A 207 -36.25 -26.23 -16.22
N GLY A 208 -36.21 -24.89 -16.13
CA GLY A 208 -34.98 -24.12 -15.99
C GLY A 208 -35.09 -22.68 -16.50
N GLU A 209 -34.06 -21.92 -16.23
CA GLU A 209 -33.90 -20.53 -16.66
C GLU A 209 -32.71 -20.40 -17.59
N ALA A 210 -32.80 -19.54 -18.60
CA ALA A 210 -31.67 -19.19 -19.45
C ALA A 210 -31.48 -17.68 -19.44
N GLN A 211 -30.23 -17.27 -19.28
CA GLN A 211 -29.83 -15.87 -19.34
C GLN A 211 -28.52 -15.72 -20.12
N VAL A 212 -28.34 -14.57 -20.75
CA VAL A 212 -27.09 -14.14 -21.36
C VAL A 212 -26.51 -13.02 -20.53
N THR A 213 -25.23 -13.09 -20.24
CA THR A 213 -24.48 -12.03 -19.58
C THR A 213 -23.46 -11.44 -20.55
N LEU A 214 -23.57 -10.13 -20.78
CA LEU A 214 -22.62 -9.35 -21.55
C LEU A 214 -21.85 -8.45 -20.60
N GLY A 215 -20.53 -8.47 -20.68
CA GLY A 215 -19.68 -7.66 -19.80
C GLY A 215 -18.59 -6.94 -20.56
N GLY A 216 -18.16 -5.80 -20.02
CA GLY A 216 -17.04 -5.03 -20.52
C GLY A 216 -16.25 -4.41 -19.38
N THR A 217 -14.93 -4.37 -19.54
CA THR A 217 -14.00 -3.78 -18.56
C THR A 217 -13.07 -2.83 -19.28
N PHE A 218 -12.91 -1.64 -18.72
CA PHE A 218 -11.88 -0.69 -19.11
C PHE A 218 -11.04 -0.32 -17.90
N ARG A 219 -9.71 -0.35 -18.06
CA ARG A 219 -8.76 0.10 -17.02
C ARG A 219 -7.65 0.90 -17.66
N HIS A 220 -7.29 1.98 -17.00
CA HIS A 220 -6.11 2.78 -17.31
C HIS A 220 -5.30 2.96 -16.05
N SER A 221 -3.98 2.78 -16.19
CA SER A 221 -3.02 2.96 -15.12
C SER A 221 -1.83 3.75 -15.65
N GLU A 222 -1.47 4.81 -14.94
CA GLU A 222 -0.28 5.60 -15.20
C GLU A 222 0.60 5.60 -13.95
N ARG A 223 1.89 5.36 -14.13
CA ARG A 223 2.86 5.32 -13.04
C ARG A 223 4.09 6.11 -13.39
N THR A 224 4.43 7.06 -12.52
CA THR A 224 5.64 7.87 -12.63
C THR A 224 6.55 7.56 -11.44
N LEU A 225 7.82 7.29 -11.71
CA LEU A 225 8.85 7.06 -10.70
C LEU A 225 10.04 7.96 -10.97
N LEU A 226 10.38 8.79 -10.00
CA LEU A 226 11.55 9.65 -10.03
C LEU A 226 12.52 9.25 -8.91
N ASN A 227 13.73 8.85 -9.27
CA ASN A 227 14.79 8.51 -8.33
C ASN A 227 16.01 9.42 -8.55
N ARG A 228 16.56 9.93 -7.45
CA ARG A 228 17.82 10.70 -7.48
C ARG A 228 18.74 10.19 -6.37
N ARG A 229 20.01 9.99 -6.73
CA ARG A 229 21.04 9.53 -5.80
C ARG A 229 22.25 10.44 -5.88
N PHE A 230 22.73 10.86 -4.73
CA PHE A 230 23.93 11.68 -4.57
C PHE A 230 24.92 10.91 -3.68
N ARG A 231 26.20 11.09 -3.99
CA ARG A 231 27.32 10.50 -3.25
C ARG A 231 28.42 11.52 -3.07
#